data_f84180730b035c6338e6e7d3e70277a8
#
_entry.id   f84180730b035c6338e6e7d3e70277a8
#
_cell.length_a   1.000
_cell.length_b   1.000
_cell.length_c   1.000
_cell.angle_alpha   90.00
_cell.angle_beta   90.00
_cell.angle_gamma   90.00
#
_symmetry.space_group_name_H-M   'P 1'
#
loop_
_entity.id
_entity.type
_entity.pdbx_description
1 polymer ?
#
loop_
_entity_poly.entity_id
_entity_poly.type
_entity_poly.pdbx_seq_one_letter_code
_entity_poly.pdbx_strand_id
1 'polypeptide(L)'
;MLVLKNGNVMTMAGPAFVGDVAIENGKIVAVGQNLSYSDAEVRDVTGMTVMPGIVDPHCHIGMWEDAMGFEGADGNECTNPITPELRAIDAINPYDRCFEEAAAGGVTTCVTGPGSANVIGGQFVAIKTHGDSVEDMVLRFPVAVKAAFGENPKRVYNGKNQTPSTRMATAALMRKALIEAQEYNEKLEKGKVDPEKMPERNLGKEILARVRRSELPMK
;
A
#
# COMPACT_ATOMS: atom_id res chain seq x y z
N MET A 1 -21.40 -9.48 22.11
CA MET A 1 -21.30 -10.42 20.96
C MET A 1 -22.32 -10.07 19.93
N LEU A 2 -21.98 -10.11 18.63
CA LEU A 2 -22.89 -9.95 17.48
C LEU A 2 -22.95 -11.27 16.71
N VAL A 3 -24.16 -11.69 16.31
CA VAL A 3 -24.35 -12.87 15.44
C VAL A 3 -25.11 -12.45 14.18
N LEU A 4 -24.47 -12.58 13.03
CA LEU A 4 -25.10 -12.47 11.73
C LEU A 4 -25.73 -13.83 11.40
N LYS A 5 -27.05 -13.87 11.16
CA LYS A 5 -27.80 -15.12 10.95
C LYS A 5 -28.25 -15.27 9.51
N ASN A 6 -28.26 -16.51 9.03
CA ASN A 6 -28.88 -16.93 7.77
C ASN A 6 -28.28 -16.27 6.49
N GLY A 7 -27.03 -15.78 6.57
CA GLY A 7 -26.38 -15.18 5.41
C GLY A 7 -25.82 -16.22 4.43
N ASN A 8 -25.63 -15.84 3.17
CA ASN A 8 -24.81 -16.61 2.23
C ASN A 8 -23.33 -16.35 2.56
N VAL A 9 -22.73 -17.23 3.37
CA VAL A 9 -21.37 -17.04 3.91
C VAL A 9 -20.33 -17.51 2.91
N MET A 10 -19.49 -16.59 2.47
CA MET A 10 -18.36 -16.82 1.57
C MET A 10 -17.04 -16.62 2.36
N THR A 11 -16.50 -17.70 2.91
CA THR A 11 -15.27 -17.62 3.70
C THR A 11 -14.00 -17.43 2.88
N MET A 12 -14.10 -17.59 1.56
CA MET A 12 -12.98 -17.64 0.60
C MET A 12 -12.01 -18.82 0.79
N ALA A 13 -12.27 -19.70 1.77
CA ALA A 13 -11.50 -20.91 2.05
C ALA A 13 -12.21 -22.21 1.60
N GLY A 14 -13.44 -22.10 1.08
CA GLY A 14 -14.26 -23.22 0.59
C GLY A 14 -15.53 -22.71 -0.09
N PRO A 15 -16.44 -23.63 -0.48
CA PRO A 15 -17.73 -23.28 -1.08
C PRO A 15 -18.57 -22.38 -0.15
N ALA A 16 -19.33 -21.48 -0.76
CA ALA A 16 -20.29 -20.68 -0.01
C ALA A 16 -21.43 -21.56 0.56
N PHE A 17 -21.97 -21.19 1.69
CA PHE A 17 -23.08 -21.89 2.34
C PHE A 17 -23.97 -20.92 3.10
N VAL A 18 -25.23 -21.29 3.29
CA VAL A 18 -26.14 -20.54 4.17
C VAL A 18 -25.80 -20.86 5.62
N GLY A 19 -25.46 -19.82 6.39
CA GLY A 19 -25.01 -19.97 7.76
C GLY A 19 -24.89 -18.65 8.52
N ASP A 20 -24.18 -18.74 9.64
CA ASP A 20 -24.07 -17.68 10.63
C ASP A 20 -22.61 -17.31 10.87
N VAL A 21 -22.37 -16.07 11.27
CA VAL A 21 -21.06 -15.57 11.70
C VAL A 21 -21.20 -14.91 13.05
N ALA A 22 -20.44 -15.38 14.04
CA ALA A 22 -20.39 -14.80 15.39
C ALA A 22 -19.13 -13.94 15.54
N ILE A 23 -19.31 -12.73 16.08
CA ILE A 23 -18.29 -11.71 16.23
C ILE A 23 -18.25 -11.24 17.67
N GLU A 24 -17.08 -11.23 18.28
CA GLU A 24 -16.86 -10.70 19.61
C GLU A 24 -15.56 -9.90 19.69
N ASN A 25 -15.63 -8.72 20.31
CA ASN A 25 -14.46 -7.82 20.45
C ASN A 25 -13.73 -7.54 19.10
N GLY A 26 -14.52 -7.34 18.02
CA GLY A 26 -13.99 -7.07 16.69
C GLY A 26 -13.35 -8.27 15.98
N LYS A 27 -13.53 -9.49 16.50
CA LYS A 27 -12.99 -10.74 15.92
C LYS A 27 -14.08 -11.73 15.60
N ILE A 28 -13.96 -12.44 14.49
CA ILE A 28 -14.79 -13.59 14.19
C ILE A 28 -14.39 -14.72 15.14
N VAL A 29 -15.35 -15.19 15.95
CA VAL A 29 -15.14 -16.29 16.92
C VAL A 29 -15.74 -17.60 16.46
N ALA A 30 -16.75 -17.58 15.58
CA ALA A 30 -17.31 -18.77 14.97
C ALA A 30 -17.92 -18.47 13.60
N VAL A 31 -17.88 -19.46 12.72
CA VAL A 31 -18.56 -19.50 11.43
C VAL A 31 -19.18 -20.88 11.29
N GLY A 32 -20.48 -20.97 11.03
CA GLY A 32 -21.17 -22.25 10.92
C GLY A 32 -22.66 -22.09 10.75
N GLN A 33 -23.40 -23.16 10.99
CA GLN A 33 -24.87 -23.16 10.91
C GLN A 33 -25.44 -23.24 12.33
N ASN A 34 -26.61 -22.60 12.52
CA ASN A 34 -27.39 -22.65 13.77
C ASN A 34 -26.60 -22.19 15.01
N LEU A 35 -25.71 -21.22 14.87
CA LEU A 35 -24.98 -20.65 16.00
C LEU A 35 -25.98 -19.99 16.98
N SER A 36 -25.84 -20.29 18.27
CA SER A 36 -26.71 -19.73 19.32
C SER A 36 -25.86 -19.34 20.52
N TYR A 37 -26.03 -18.10 20.95
CA TYR A 37 -25.36 -17.55 22.12
C TYR A 37 -26.38 -16.79 22.97
N SER A 38 -26.38 -17.01 24.28
CA SER A 38 -27.15 -16.19 25.20
C SER A 38 -26.60 -14.75 25.17
N ASP A 39 -27.48 -13.77 25.22
CA ASP A 39 -27.14 -12.35 25.32
C ASP A 39 -26.39 -11.77 24.08
N ALA A 40 -26.46 -12.43 22.92
CA ALA A 40 -25.93 -11.88 21.67
C ALA A 40 -26.94 -10.95 20.98
N GLU A 41 -26.46 -9.86 20.42
CA GLU A 41 -27.19 -9.11 19.40
C GLU A 41 -27.30 -9.99 18.16
N VAL A 42 -28.51 -10.24 17.70
CA VAL A 42 -28.75 -11.06 16.50
C VAL A 42 -29.19 -10.15 15.36
N ARG A 43 -28.52 -10.27 14.21
CA ARG A 43 -28.89 -9.61 12.96
C ARG A 43 -29.23 -10.65 11.91
N ASP A 44 -30.47 -10.67 11.45
CA ASP A 44 -30.86 -11.50 10.31
C ASP A 44 -30.35 -10.86 9.01
N VAL A 45 -29.51 -11.61 8.30
CA VAL A 45 -28.93 -11.22 7.00
C VAL A 45 -29.35 -12.19 5.88
N THR A 46 -30.58 -12.74 6.00
CA THR A 46 -31.16 -13.59 4.97
C THR A 46 -31.15 -12.90 3.61
N GLY A 47 -30.66 -13.59 2.59
CA GLY A 47 -30.51 -13.07 1.22
C GLY A 47 -29.30 -12.16 0.99
N MET A 48 -28.53 -11.83 2.04
CA MET A 48 -27.28 -11.07 1.93
C MET A 48 -26.08 -12.00 1.86
N THR A 49 -25.02 -11.53 1.21
CA THR A 49 -23.73 -12.21 1.22
C THR A 49 -22.86 -11.67 2.36
N VAL A 50 -22.35 -12.57 3.21
CA VAL A 50 -21.40 -12.28 4.26
C VAL A 50 -20.04 -12.79 3.82
N MET A 51 -19.09 -11.88 3.60
CA MET A 51 -17.75 -12.20 3.09
C MET A 51 -16.68 -11.33 3.77
N PRO A 52 -15.39 -11.71 3.72
CA PRO A 52 -14.32 -10.82 4.13
C PRO A 52 -14.36 -9.51 3.36
N GLY A 53 -13.97 -8.42 4.01
CA GLY A 53 -13.82 -7.13 3.33
C GLY A 53 -12.85 -7.24 2.16
N ILE A 54 -13.13 -6.51 1.08
CA ILE A 54 -12.30 -6.49 -0.12
C ILE A 54 -10.95 -5.87 0.22
N VAL A 55 -9.88 -6.50 -0.27
CA VAL A 55 -8.52 -5.97 -0.23
C VAL A 55 -8.14 -5.48 -1.61
N ASP A 56 -7.95 -4.17 -1.77
CA ASP A 56 -7.39 -3.62 -3.01
C ASP A 56 -5.87 -3.67 -2.95
N PRO A 57 -5.21 -4.52 -3.77
CA PRO A 57 -3.76 -4.68 -3.71
C PRO A 57 -2.98 -3.58 -4.42
N HIS A 58 -3.63 -2.63 -5.09
CA HIS A 58 -2.98 -1.54 -5.81
C HIS A 58 -3.91 -0.37 -6.10
N CYS A 59 -3.79 0.69 -5.32
CA CYS A 59 -4.49 1.95 -5.56
C CYS A 59 -3.59 3.14 -5.21
N HIS A 60 -4.19 4.32 -5.23
CA HIS A 60 -3.55 5.59 -4.88
C HIS A 60 -4.44 6.41 -3.93
N ILE A 61 -5.34 5.74 -3.22
CA ILE A 61 -6.32 6.36 -2.32
C ILE A 61 -5.65 7.21 -1.24
N GLY A 62 -6.23 8.36 -0.95
CA GLY A 62 -5.76 9.28 0.08
C GLY A 62 -4.63 10.22 -0.34
N MET A 63 -4.13 10.11 -1.59
CA MET A 63 -3.02 10.93 -2.11
C MET A 63 -3.44 11.95 -3.18
N TRP A 64 -4.73 12.05 -3.47
CA TRP A 64 -5.38 13.05 -4.32
C TRP A 64 -6.70 13.43 -3.67
N GLU A 65 -6.70 14.52 -2.92
CA GLU A 65 -7.87 14.96 -2.19
C GLU A 65 -8.99 15.44 -3.12
N ASP A 66 -10.22 15.01 -2.85
CA ASP A 66 -11.40 15.39 -3.61
C ASP A 66 -11.60 16.92 -3.61
N ALA A 67 -11.87 17.45 -4.82
CA ALA A 67 -12.12 18.88 -5.05
C ALA A 67 -10.94 19.82 -4.69
N MET A 68 -9.79 19.29 -4.33
CA MET A 68 -8.55 20.04 -4.13
C MET A 68 -7.72 20.01 -5.42
N GLY A 69 -7.22 21.13 -5.87
CA GLY A 69 -6.40 21.20 -7.06
C GLY A 69 -4.97 20.68 -6.81
N PHE A 70 -3.99 21.52 -7.11
CA PHE A 70 -2.57 21.19 -6.90
C PHE A 70 -2.27 20.84 -5.44
N GLU A 71 -2.90 21.52 -4.50
CA GLU A 71 -2.70 21.37 -3.06
C GLU A 71 -3.05 19.98 -2.54
N GLY A 72 -3.99 19.28 -3.19
CA GLY A 72 -4.38 17.92 -2.83
C GLY A 72 -3.70 16.85 -3.70
N ALA A 73 -2.84 17.21 -4.64
CA ALA A 73 -2.25 16.29 -5.63
C ALA A 73 -0.86 15.80 -5.22
N ASP A 74 -0.77 15.00 -4.17
CA ASP A 74 0.48 14.52 -3.57
C ASP A 74 0.94 13.12 -4.04
N GLY A 75 0.23 12.54 -4.98
CA GLY A 75 0.51 11.17 -5.44
C GLY A 75 1.70 11.02 -6.38
N ASN A 76 2.30 12.10 -6.91
CA ASN A 76 3.47 12.03 -7.78
C ASN A 76 4.44 13.18 -7.55
N GLU A 77 5.62 12.88 -7.04
CA GLU A 77 6.76 13.80 -7.09
C GLU A 77 7.36 13.78 -8.51
N CYS A 78 7.29 14.90 -9.20
CA CYS A 78 7.69 14.97 -10.61
C CYS A 78 9.00 15.74 -10.86
N THR A 79 9.78 16.06 -9.84
CA THR A 79 11.02 16.86 -9.96
C THR A 79 12.28 16.01 -10.08
N ASN A 80 12.24 14.75 -9.64
CA ASN A 80 13.34 13.79 -9.73
C ASN A 80 12.79 12.41 -10.14
N PRO A 81 13.35 11.76 -11.19
CA PRO A 81 12.87 10.45 -11.62
C PRO A 81 13.21 9.28 -10.67
N ILE A 82 14.03 9.49 -9.64
CA ILE A 82 14.46 8.48 -8.68
C ILE A 82 14.24 9.03 -7.26
N THR A 83 13.20 8.58 -6.60
CA THR A 83 12.74 9.06 -5.28
C THR A 83 12.28 7.92 -4.35
N PRO A 84 13.10 6.88 -4.14
CA PRO A 84 12.70 5.71 -3.34
C PRO A 84 12.49 6.02 -1.86
N GLU A 85 13.03 7.14 -1.35
CA GLU A 85 12.89 7.60 0.04
C GLU A 85 11.51 8.14 0.36
N LEU A 86 10.72 8.57 -0.63
CA LEU A 86 9.38 9.11 -0.39
C LEU A 86 8.44 8.02 0.16
N ARG A 87 7.56 8.42 1.06
CA ARG A 87 6.67 7.50 1.77
C ARG A 87 5.22 7.90 1.55
N ALA A 88 4.39 6.97 1.10
CA ALA A 88 2.96 7.25 0.93
C ALA A 88 2.28 7.75 2.22
N ILE A 89 2.71 7.26 3.38
CA ILE A 89 2.17 7.66 4.68
C ILE A 89 2.29 9.17 4.98
N ASP A 90 3.23 9.87 4.33
CA ASP A 90 3.44 11.30 4.53
C ASP A 90 2.48 12.16 3.67
N ALA A 91 1.81 11.53 2.69
CA ALA A 91 0.93 12.21 1.74
C ALA A 91 -0.57 11.87 1.95
N ILE A 92 -0.87 10.87 2.78
CA ILE A 92 -2.25 10.41 2.97
C ILE A 92 -3.00 11.37 3.90
N ASN A 93 -4.13 11.90 3.41
CA ASN A 93 -5.13 12.56 4.25
C ASN A 93 -6.15 11.51 4.75
N PRO A 94 -6.17 11.15 6.04
CA PRO A 94 -7.09 10.14 6.58
C PRO A 94 -8.56 10.57 6.54
N TYR A 95 -8.83 11.86 6.38
CA TYR A 95 -10.18 12.44 6.31
C TYR A 95 -10.67 12.62 4.87
N ASP A 96 -9.90 12.17 3.87
CA ASP A 96 -10.35 12.22 2.50
C ASP A 96 -11.59 11.34 2.33
N ARG A 97 -12.65 11.90 1.73
CA ARG A 97 -13.93 11.27 1.47
C ARG A 97 -13.82 9.93 0.75
N CYS A 98 -12.79 9.75 -0.06
CA CYS A 98 -12.55 8.51 -0.78
C CYS A 98 -12.43 7.28 0.15
N PHE A 99 -12.02 7.45 1.41
CA PHE A 99 -11.96 6.35 2.38
C PHE A 99 -13.34 5.91 2.83
N GLU A 100 -14.24 6.85 3.11
CA GLU A 100 -15.64 6.54 3.44
C GLU A 100 -16.34 5.83 2.28
N GLU A 101 -16.11 6.30 1.05
CA GLU A 101 -16.68 5.71 -0.15
C GLU A 101 -16.15 4.30 -0.41
N ALA A 102 -14.84 4.08 -0.23
CA ALA A 102 -14.23 2.76 -0.33
C ALA A 102 -14.80 1.78 0.72
N ALA A 103 -14.90 2.23 1.98
CA ALA A 103 -15.47 1.44 3.07
C ALA A 103 -16.95 1.10 2.80
N ALA A 104 -17.76 2.07 2.33
CA ALA A 104 -19.15 1.86 1.94
C ALA A 104 -19.30 0.87 0.78
N GLY A 105 -18.31 0.84 -0.15
CA GLY A 105 -18.20 -0.15 -1.21
C GLY A 105 -17.70 -1.53 -0.77
N GLY A 106 -17.39 -1.71 0.52
CA GLY A 106 -16.89 -2.97 1.08
C GLY A 106 -15.37 -3.18 0.96
N VAL A 107 -14.63 -2.17 0.49
CA VAL A 107 -13.15 -2.21 0.47
C VAL A 107 -12.64 -1.80 1.85
N THR A 108 -12.10 -2.75 2.59
CA THR A 108 -11.68 -2.55 4.00
C THR A 108 -10.17 -2.41 4.17
N THR A 109 -9.42 -2.71 3.14
CA THR A 109 -7.95 -2.67 3.16
C THR A 109 -7.43 -2.28 1.78
N CYS A 110 -6.47 -1.37 1.74
CA CYS A 110 -5.83 -0.92 0.51
C CYS A 110 -4.31 -1.00 0.61
N VAL A 111 -3.66 -1.30 -0.52
CA VAL A 111 -2.24 -1.06 -0.70
C VAL A 111 -2.09 0.19 -1.57
N THR A 112 -1.88 1.32 -0.93
CA THR A 112 -1.79 2.64 -1.58
C THR A 112 -0.36 3.14 -1.63
N GLY A 113 -0.04 3.94 -2.63
CA GLY A 113 1.29 4.50 -2.84
C GLY A 113 1.39 5.38 -4.06
N PRO A 114 2.60 5.86 -4.41
CA PRO A 114 2.79 6.81 -5.49
C PRO A 114 2.33 6.31 -6.84
N GLY A 115 1.94 7.25 -7.71
CA GLY A 115 1.65 7.01 -9.11
C GLY A 115 2.90 6.70 -9.94
N SER A 116 2.77 6.64 -11.27
CA SER A 116 3.80 6.12 -12.17
C SER A 116 4.63 7.21 -12.84
N ALA A 117 4.71 8.42 -12.29
CA ALA A 117 5.49 9.52 -12.87
C ALA A 117 7.00 9.24 -12.92
N ASN A 118 7.53 8.56 -11.91
CA ASN A 118 8.95 8.32 -11.72
C ASN A 118 9.39 6.92 -12.17
N VAL A 119 10.65 6.79 -12.55
CA VAL A 119 11.29 5.49 -12.82
C VAL A 119 11.32 4.64 -11.54
N ILE A 120 11.71 5.27 -10.41
CA ILE A 120 11.52 4.74 -9.05
C ILE A 120 10.80 5.85 -8.27
N GLY A 121 9.58 5.56 -7.85
CA GLY A 121 8.80 6.41 -6.96
C GLY A 121 9.05 6.04 -5.49
N GLY A 122 8.10 6.37 -4.63
CA GLY A 122 8.19 6.12 -3.20
C GLY A 122 7.66 4.75 -2.77
N GLN A 123 7.46 4.64 -1.49
CA GLN A 123 7.10 3.43 -0.77
C GLN A 123 5.60 3.32 -0.60
N PHE A 124 5.04 2.15 -0.91
CA PHE A 124 3.65 1.79 -0.65
C PHE A 124 3.42 1.41 0.80
N VAL A 125 2.20 1.62 1.24
CA VAL A 125 1.68 1.24 2.55
C VAL A 125 0.42 0.38 2.41
N ALA A 126 0.26 -0.61 3.28
CA ALA A 126 -1.01 -1.31 3.45
C ALA A 126 -1.77 -0.67 4.62
N ILE A 127 -2.99 -0.22 4.36
CA ILE A 127 -3.82 0.51 5.33
C ILE A 127 -5.24 -0.05 5.38
N LYS A 128 -5.90 0.17 6.51
CA LYS A 128 -7.35 0.12 6.61
C LYS A 128 -7.98 1.35 5.97
N THR A 129 -9.21 1.23 5.51
CA THR A 129 -9.99 2.35 4.97
C THR A 129 -10.74 3.13 6.06
N HIS A 130 -10.42 2.89 7.30
CA HIS A 130 -11.02 3.53 8.47
C HIS A 130 -9.95 3.72 9.56
N GLY A 131 -9.96 4.88 10.21
CA GLY A 131 -9.07 5.28 11.31
C GLY A 131 -9.13 6.78 11.50
N ASP A 132 -8.70 7.26 12.67
CA ASP A 132 -8.70 8.69 13.02
C ASP A 132 -7.38 9.38 12.64
N SER A 133 -6.35 8.59 12.36
CA SER A 133 -5.03 9.05 11.91
C SER A 133 -4.43 8.06 10.92
N VAL A 134 -3.42 8.49 10.16
CA VAL A 134 -2.71 7.57 9.24
C VAL A 134 -2.08 6.43 10.02
N GLU A 135 -1.52 6.68 11.19
CA GLU A 135 -0.91 5.70 12.07
C GLU A 135 -1.89 4.60 12.48
N ASP A 136 -3.14 4.98 12.80
CA ASP A 136 -4.20 4.01 13.18
C ASP A 136 -4.63 3.15 11.99
N MET A 137 -4.53 3.68 10.77
CA MET A 137 -4.88 2.96 9.55
C MET A 137 -3.80 1.99 9.10
N VAL A 138 -2.53 2.21 9.44
CA VAL A 138 -1.39 1.43 8.94
C VAL A 138 -1.43 -0.01 9.44
N LEU A 139 -1.48 -0.97 8.51
CA LEU A 139 -1.30 -2.40 8.78
C LEU A 139 0.15 -2.84 8.61
N ARG A 140 0.80 -2.31 7.58
CA ARG A 140 2.21 -2.63 7.27
C ARG A 140 2.84 -1.53 6.42
N PHE A 141 4.04 -1.14 6.78
CA PHE A 141 4.86 -0.17 6.05
C PHE A 141 6.36 -0.49 6.15
N PRO A 142 7.13 -0.33 5.08
CA PRO A 142 6.68 -0.30 3.69
C PRO A 142 6.30 -1.71 3.19
N VAL A 143 5.47 -1.80 2.15
CA VAL A 143 5.07 -3.08 1.53
C VAL A 143 5.63 -3.28 0.13
N ALA A 144 5.96 -2.21 -0.57
CA ALA A 144 6.58 -2.23 -1.90
C ALA A 144 7.24 -0.89 -2.20
N VAL A 145 8.04 -0.84 -3.26
CA VAL A 145 8.56 0.40 -3.86
C VAL A 145 7.99 0.55 -5.26
N LYS A 146 7.47 1.74 -5.59
CA LYS A 146 6.94 2.04 -6.93
C LYS A 146 8.04 2.07 -7.96
N ALA A 147 7.78 1.41 -9.09
CA ALA A 147 8.62 1.50 -10.29
C ALA A 147 7.77 1.64 -11.55
N ALA A 148 8.28 2.34 -12.56
CA ALA A 148 7.64 2.46 -13.84
C ALA A 148 8.66 2.46 -14.98
N PHE A 149 8.42 1.60 -16.01
CA PHE A 149 9.29 1.42 -17.16
C PHE A 149 8.66 1.91 -18.47
N GLY A 150 7.36 2.19 -18.45
CA GLY A 150 6.58 2.50 -19.62
C GLY A 150 6.72 3.95 -20.10
N GLU A 151 5.65 4.42 -20.69
CA GLU A 151 5.59 5.77 -21.27
C GLU A 151 5.44 6.88 -20.23
N ASN A 152 4.93 6.56 -19.03
CA ASN A 152 4.63 7.56 -18.02
C ASN A 152 5.88 8.37 -17.61
N PRO A 153 6.99 7.75 -17.15
CA PRO A 153 8.19 8.52 -16.83
C PRO A 153 8.73 9.28 -18.06
N LYS A 154 8.71 8.66 -19.24
CA LYS A 154 9.11 9.34 -20.49
C LYS A 154 8.32 10.61 -20.71
N ARG A 155 6.98 10.53 -20.66
CA ARG A 155 6.09 11.66 -20.92
C ARG A 155 6.30 12.79 -19.91
N VAL A 156 6.37 12.45 -18.61
CA VAL A 156 6.53 13.42 -17.53
C VAL A 156 7.84 14.21 -17.68
N TYR A 157 8.97 13.52 -17.87
CA TYR A 157 10.28 14.15 -17.89
C TYR A 157 10.64 14.74 -19.25
N ASN A 158 10.24 14.13 -20.37
CA ASN A 158 10.41 14.72 -21.70
C ASN A 158 9.67 16.06 -21.83
N GLY A 159 8.46 16.18 -21.25
CA GLY A 159 7.72 17.44 -21.23
C GLY A 159 8.42 18.57 -20.48
N LYS A 160 9.42 18.25 -19.66
CA LYS A 160 10.27 19.19 -18.89
C LYS A 160 11.68 19.33 -19.47
N ASN A 161 11.98 18.75 -20.63
CA ASN A 161 13.31 18.63 -21.21
C ASN A 161 14.32 17.94 -20.25
N GLN A 162 13.86 16.92 -19.51
CA GLN A 162 14.64 16.16 -18.55
C GLN A 162 14.68 14.66 -18.89
N THR A 163 15.63 13.96 -18.31
CA THR A 163 15.76 12.49 -18.41
C THR A 163 14.78 11.81 -17.40
N PRO A 164 14.06 10.72 -17.81
CA PRO A 164 14.18 10.00 -19.07
C PRO A 164 13.23 10.51 -20.15
N SER A 165 13.69 10.57 -21.40
CA SER A 165 12.85 10.78 -22.59
C SER A 165 12.79 9.54 -23.48
N THR A 166 13.51 8.48 -23.15
CA THR A 166 13.53 7.19 -23.87
C THR A 166 13.46 6.01 -22.90
N ARG A 167 13.04 4.84 -23.41
CA ARG A 167 13.09 3.58 -22.63
C ARG A 167 14.53 3.19 -22.27
N MET A 168 15.51 3.52 -23.11
CA MET A 168 16.92 3.32 -22.81
C MET A 168 17.34 4.12 -21.56
N ALA A 169 16.94 5.39 -21.47
CA ALA A 169 17.23 6.23 -20.32
C ALA A 169 16.51 5.75 -19.06
N THR A 170 15.24 5.33 -19.18
CA THR A 170 14.48 4.72 -18.06
C THR A 170 15.23 3.50 -17.49
N ALA A 171 15.63 2.57 -18.36
CA ALA A 171 16.37 1.38 -17.94
C ALA A 171 17.76 1.69 -17.36
N ALA A 172 18.45 2.70 -17.91
CA ALA A 172 19.75 3.15 -17.43
C ALA A 172 19.65 3.74 -16.01
N LEU A 173 18.67 4.60 -15.75
CA LEU A 173 18.42 5.19 -14.44
C LEU A 173 18.09 4.12 -13.41
N MET A 174 17.20 3.18 -13.73
CA MET A 174 16.86 2.07 -12.86
C MET A 174 18.09 1.23 -12.50
N ARG A 175 18.87 0.82 -13.52
CA ARG A 175 20.08 0.02 -13.32
C ARG A 175 21.10 0.74 -12.44
N LYS A 176 21.33 2.04 -12.72
CA LYS A 176 22.24 2.86 -11.93
C LYS A 176 21.83 2.91 -10.46
N ALA A 177 20.56 3.20 -10.18
CA ALA A 177 20.04 3.27 -8.81
C ALA A 177 20.20 1.94 -8.06
N LEU A 178 19.93 0.80 -8.73
CA LEU A 178 20.07 -0.51 -8.10
C LEU A 178 21.54 -0.92 -7.87
N ILE A 179 22.46 -0.54 -8.77
CA ILE A 179 23.91 -0.77 -8.57
C ILE A 179 24.41 0.06 -7.41
N GLU A 180 24.08 1.35 -7.37
CA GLU A 180 24.48 2.24 -6.27
C GLU A 180 23.94 1.77 -4.90
N ALA A 181 22.73 1.21 -4.87
CA ALA A 181 22.15 0.63 -3.68
C ALA A 181 22.89 -0.65 -3.23
N GLN A 182 23.34 -1.47 -4.18
CA GLN A 182 24.17 -2.64 -3.89
C GLN A 182 25.51 -2.23 -3.29
N GLU A 183 26.21 -1.31 -3.93
CA GLU A 183 27.51 -0.78 -3.43
C GLU A 183 27.37 -0.16 -2.03
N TYR A 184 26.26 0.55 -1.80
CA TYR A 184 25.94 1.11 -0.48
C TYR A 184 25.74 0.01 0.57
N ASN A 185 24.99 -1.05 0.23
CA ASN A 185 24.79 -2.19 1.12
C ASN A 185 26.12 -2.90 1.46
N GLU A 186 27.01 -3.08 0.47
CA GLU A 186 28.33 -3.66 0.70
C GLU A 186 29.19 -2.81 1.66
N LYS A 187 29.10 -1.47 1.54
CA LYS A 187 29.77 -0.55 2.47
C LYS A 187 29.17 -0.63 3.88
N LEU A 188 27.84 -0.73 4.00
CA LEU A 188 27.17 -0.94 5.29
C LEU A 188 27.68 -2.22 5.99
N GLU A 189 27.76 -3.33 5.26
CA GLU A 189 28.26 -4.59 5.83
C GLU A 189 29.73 -4.48 6.28
N LYS A 190 30.57 -3.80 5.51
CA LYS A 190 31.96 -3.51 5.90
C LYS A 190 32.03 -2.59 7.13
N GLY A 191 31.17 -1.58 7.22
CA GLY A 191 31.10 -0.65 8.34
C GLY A 191 30.65 -1.30 9.65
N LYS A 192 29.87 -2.38 9.60
CA LYS A 192 29.52 -3.17 10.81
C LYS A 192 30.75 -3.83 11.45
N VAL A 193 31.77 -4.17 10.66
CA VAL A 193 33.01 -4.79 11.11
C VAL A 193 34.05 -3.72 11.44
N ASP A 194 34.11 -2.65 10.65
CA ASP A 194 35.07 -1.56 10.76
C ASP A 194 34.29 -0.21 10.70
N PRO A 195 34.01 0.42 11.86
CA PRO A 195 33.19 1.63 11.93
C PRO A 195 33.72 2.81 11.11
N GLU A 196 35.04 2.89 10.84
CA GLU A 196 35.62 3.95 10.01
C GLU A 196 35.19 3.84 8.54
N LYS A 197 34.72 2.67 8.09
CA LYS A 197 34.21 2.40 6.76
C LYS A 197 32.71 2.56 6.62
N MET A 198 32.03 2.97 7.69
CA MET A 198 30.58 3.20 7.64
C MET A 198 30.25 4.31 6.65
N PRO A 199 29.39 4.07 5.64
CA PRO A 199 29.00 5.12 4.71
C PRO A 199 28.07 6.14 5.38
N GLU A 200 28.05 7.35 4.83
CA GLU A 200 27.03 8.33 5.15
C GLU A 200 25.63 7.77 4.91
N ARG A 201 24.69 8.08 5.81
CA ARG A 201 23.33 7.58 5.70
C ARG A 201 22.61 8.12 4.46
N ASN A 202 21.98 7.24 3.68
CA ASN A 202 21.21 7.59 2.51
C ASN A 202 19.90 6.80 2.48
N LEU A 203 18.77 7.47 2.76
CA LEU A 203 17.45 6.86 2.91
C LEU A 203 16.99 6.13 1.64
N GLY A 204 17.22 6.72 0.46
CA GLY A 204 16.84 6.08 -0.79
C GLY A 204 17.64 4.80 -1.06
N LYS A 205 18.96 4.82 -0.82
CA LYS A 205 19.80 3.63 -0.98
C LYS A 205 19.48 2.54 0.04
N GLU A 206 19.10 2.91 1.28
CA GLU A 206 18.64 1.95 2.30
C GLU A 206 17.42 1.16 1.82
N ILE A 207 16.43 1.84 1.26
CA ILE A 207 15.21 1.21 0.73
C ILE A 207 15.52 0.33 -0.48
N LEU A 208 16.33 0.81 -1.43
CA LEU A 208 16.71 0.03 -2.60
C LEU A 208 17.61 -1.17 -2.25
N ALA A 209 18.42 -1.06 -1.19
CA ALA A 209 19.18 -2.21 -0.67
C ALA A 209 18.25 -3.31 -0.14
N ARG A 210 17.12 -2.96 0.50
CA ARG A 210 16.09 -3.93 0.90
C ARG A 210 15.44 -4.61 -0.30
N VAL A 211 15.20 -3.86 -1.38
CA VAL A 211 14.72 -4.42 -2.65
C VAL A 211 15.73 -5.42 -3.20
N ARG A 212 17.01 -5.08 -3.21
CA ARG A 212 18.10 -5.97 -3.68
C ARG A 212 18.22 -7.25 -2.87
N ARG A 213 17.93 -7.21 -1.57
CA ARG A 213 17.92 -8.41 -0.70
C ARG A 213 16.59 -9.19 -0.78
N SER A 214 15.67 -8.81 -1.66
CA SER A 214 14.33 -9.42 -1.78
C SER A 214 13.47 -9.31 -0.52
N GLU A 215 13.75 -8.34 0.35
CA GLU A 215 12.93 -8.05 1.53
C GLU A 215 11.72 -7.18 1.19
N LEU A 216 11.78 -6.48 0.08
CA LEU A 216 10.77 -5.55 -0.38
C LEU A 216 10.60 -5.65 -1.90
N PRO A 217 9.39 -5.93 -2.41
CA PRO A 217 9.15 -5.99 -3.85
C PRO A 217 9.14 -4.60 -4.49
N MET A 218 9.44 -4.55 -5.79
CA MET A 218 9.10 -3.42 -6.66
C MET A 218 7.75 -3.69 -7.33
N LYS A 219 6.96 -2.64 -7.47
CA LYS A 219 5.57 -2.73 -7.96
C LYS A 219 5.29 -1.67 -9.03
#